data_dc965c0b4aabbc97454831663347641b
#
_entry.id   dc965c0b4aabbc97454831663347641b
#
_cell.length_a   1.000
_cell.length_b   1.000
_cell.length_c   1.000
_cell.angle_alpha   90.00
_cell.angle_beta   90.00
_cell.angle_gamma   90.00
#
_symmetry.space_group_name_H-M   'P 1'
#
loop_
_entity.id
_entity.type
_entity.pdbx_description
1 polymer ?
#
loop_
_entity_poly.entity_id
_entity_poly.type
_entity_poly.pdbx_seq_one_letter_code
_entity_poly.pdbx_strand_id
1 'polypeptide(L)'
;HYQIILKKNIPNCISNSFFISISDINDEKLSRDGYSITISTHSKAIFWEGLTKDEYEAKKEFTQNFIIKEFLNNFDNIKQENIKTLFSATSKTFYRYINRTNCGGKPITAKTIFQLPSCNTPFYGLYNVGDTVFAGQGWPGVAIGVNVLNKELNANS
;
A
#
# COMPACT_ATOMS: atom_id res chain seq x y z
N HIS A 1 -0.34 -14.14 -6.05
CA HIS A 1 -1.16 -13.08 -5.45
C HIS A 1 -2.56 -13.63 -5.19
N TYR A 2 -3.15 -13.28 -4.05
CA TYR A 2 -4.51 -13.70 -3.66
C TYR A 2 -5.29 -12.50 -3.15
N GLN A 3 -6.62 -12.56 -3.23
CA GLN A 3 -7.52 -11.65 -2.55
C GLN A 3 -8.51 -12.47 -1.72
N ILE A 4 -8.55 -12.22 -0.42
CA ILE A 4 -9.52 -12.83 0.49
C ILE A 4 -10.64 -11.81 0.73
N ILE A 5 -11.89 -12.23 0.50
CA ILE A 5 -13.08 -11.41 0.72
C ILE A 5 -13.88 -12.00 1.88
N LEU A 6 -14.08 -11.20 2.91
CA LEU A 6 -14.79 -11.59 4.13
C LEU A 6 -16.26 -11.17 4.07
N LYS A 7 -17.09 -11.78 4.90
CA LYS A 7 -18.51 -11.41 5.04
C LYS A 7 -18.72 -10.06 5.73
N LYS A 8 -17.75 -9.60 6.53
CA LYS A 8 -17.81 -8.34 7.30
C LYS A 8 -16.50 -7.57 7.12
N ASN A 9 -16.57 -6.27 7.36
CA ASN A 9 -15.37 -5.44 7.34
C ASN A 9 -14.34 -5.90 8.35
N ILE A 10 -13.08 -5.76 7.96
CA ILE A 10 -11.94 -5.96 8.85
C ILE A 10 -11.99 -4.87 9.94
N PRO A 11 -11.77 -5.22 11.21
CA PRO A 11 -11.73 -4.24 12.28
C PRO A 11 -10.79 -3.07 11.96
N ASN A 12 -11.23 -1.84 12.24
CA ASN A 12 -10.49 -0.60 11.98
C ASN A 12 -10.11 -0.37 10.50
N CYS A 13 -10.79 -1.06 9.58
CA CYS A 13 -10.63 -0.91 8.14
C CYS A 13 -11.96 -0.55 7.47
N ILE A 14 -11.89 0.01 6.28
CA ILE A 14 -13.06 0.32 5.45
C ILE A 14 -13.37 -0.79 4.45
N SER A 15 -12.52 -1.81 4.40
CA SER A 15 -12.60 -2.94 3.47
C SER A 15 -12.99 -4.22 4.21
N ASN A 16 -13.71 -5.08 3.53
CA ASN A 16 -13.95 -6.47 3.90
C ASN A 16 -12.99 -7.43 3.18
N SER A 17 -11.94 -6.93 2.57
CA SER A 17 -10.98 -7.77 1.86
C SER A 17 -9.54 -7.34 2.14
N PHE A 18 -8.62 -8.28 1.97
CA PHE A 18 -7.20 -8.02 1.97
C PHE A 18 -6.50 -8.75 0.84
N PHE A 19 -5.46 -8.11 0.33
CA PHE A 19 -4.57 -8.66 -0.68
C PHE A 19 -3.38 -9.35 -0.03
N ILE A 20 -2.94 -10.45 -0.64
CA ILE A 20 -1.78 -11.22 -0.24
C ILE A 20 -0.83 -11.31 -1.43
N SER A 21 0.41 -10.94 -1.23
CA SER A 21 1.52 -11.19 -2.14
C SER A 21 2.52 -12.08 -1.45
N ILE A 22 2.86 -13.19 -2.10
CA ILE A 22 3.84 -14.15 -1.61
C ILE A 22 5.04 -14.10 -2.57
N SER A 23 6.27 -14.06 -2.04
CA SER A 23 7.49 -14.10 -2.84
C SER A 23 7.59 -15.42 -3.63
N ASP A 24 8.25 -15.37 -4.79
CA ASP A 24 8.60 -16.57 -5.55
C ASP A 24 9.63 -17.40 -4.77
N ILE A 25 9.53 -18.73 -4.82
CA ILE A 25 10.48 -19.63 -4.18
C ILE A 25 11.89 -19.49 -4.78
N ASN A 26 11.96 -19.10 -6.05
CA ASN A 26 13.22 -18.90 -6.77
C ASN A 26 13.82 -17.51 -6.55
N ASP A 27 13.16 -16.61 -5.81
CA ASP A 27 13.71 -15.33 -5.43
C ASP A 27 14.63 -15.52 -4.20
N GLU A 28 15.91 -15.77 -4.45
CA GLU A 28 16.92 -15.99 -3.41
C GLU A 28 17.03 -14.83 -2.41
N LYS A 29 16.66 -13.61 -2.79
CA LYS A 29 16.71 -12.44 -1.90
C LYS A 29 15.55 -12.37 -0.93
N LEU A 30 14.37 -12.79 -1.37
CA LEU A 30 13.13 -12.69 -0.60
C LEU A 30 12.69 -14.02 0.04
N SER A 31 13.21 -15.15 -0.45
CA SER A 31 12.77 -16.48 -0.05
C SER A 31 13.88 -17.37 0.50
N ARG A 32 15.05 -16.81 0.83
CA ARG A 32 16.23 -17.56 1.30
C ARG A 32 15.95 -18.45 2.52
N ASP A 33 15.22 -17.93 3.50
CA ASP A 33 14.93 -18.59 4.77
C ASP A 33 13.42 -18.88 4.97
N GLY A 34 12.65 -18.83 3.90
CA GLY A 34 11.21 -18.96 3.88
C GLY A 34 10.55 -17.99 2.92
N TYR A 35 9.25 -17.84 2.98
CA TYR A 35 8.52 -16.90 2.12
C TYR A 35 8.38 -15.53 2.77
N SER A 36 8.56 -14.47 1.98
CA SER A 36 8.13 -13.13 2.34
C SER A 36 6.67 -12.96 1.93
N ILE A 37 5.80 -12.63 2.87
CA ILE A 37 4.37 -12.45 2.64
C ILE A 37 3.99 -11.04 3.00
N THR A 38 3.41 -10.30 2.05
CA THR A 38 2.83 -8.98 2.30
C THR A 38 1.32 -9.08 2.25
N ILE A 39 0.65 -8.65 3.32
CA ILE A 39 -0.80 -8.57 3.39
C ILE A 39 -1.21 -7.11 3.50
N SER A 40 -2.12 -6.64 2.65
CA SER A 40 -2.57 -5.25 2.64
C SER A 40 -4.09 -5.13 2.58
N THR A 41 -4.62 -4.14 3.27
CA THR A 41 -6.03 -3.76 3.24
C THR A 41 -6.19 -2.25 3.34
N HIS A 42 -7.40 -1.74 3.21
CA HIS A 42 -7.68 -0.31 3.20
C HIS A 42 -8.25 0.16 4.54
N SER A 43 -7.62 1.18 5.11
CA SER A 43 -8.07 1.88 6.32
C SER A 43 -8.09 3.39 6.08
N LYS A 44 -8.89 4.12 6.84
CA LYS A 44 -8.82 5.60 6.84
C LYS A 44 -7.74 6.06 7.80
N ALA A 45 -6.97 7.08 7.41
CA ALA A 45 -5.93 7.67 8.27
C ALA A 45 -6.50 8.14 9.61
N ILE A 46 -7.67 8.77 9.58
CA ILE A 46 -8.38 9.27 10.79
C ILE A 46 -8.61 8.19 11.86
N PHE A 47 -8.68 6.91 11.47
CA PHE A 47 -8.86 5.83 12.45
C PHE A 47 -7.63 5.61 13.34
N TRP A 48 -6.48 6.16 12.96
CA TRP A 48 -5.19 6.01 13.61
C TRP A 48 -4.66 7.31 14.22
N GLU A 49 -5.42 8.40 14.07
CA GLU A 49 -5.08 9.72 14.58
C GLU A 49 -5.63 9.92 16.01
N GLY A 50 -5.02 10.83 16.76
CA GLY A 50 -5.48 11.22 18.10
C GLY A 50 -5.33 10.16 19.19
N LEU A 51 -4.77 8.99 18.88
CA LEU A 51 -4.60 7.88 19.82
C LEU A 51 -3.35 8.08 20.67
N THR A 52 -3.43 7.76 21.95
CA THR A 52 -2.26 7.55 22.80
C THR A 52 -1.42 6.40 22.26
N LYS A 53 -0.20 6.24 22.77
CA LYS A 53 0.68 5.14 22.35
C LYS A 53 0.04 3.77 22.61
N ASP A 54 -0.53 3.59 23.79
CA ASP A 54 -1.08 2.31 24.22
C ASP A 54 -2.36 1.96 23.43
N GLU A 55 -3.25 2.93 23.23
CA GLU A 55 -4.43 2.77 22.39
C GLU A 55 -4.06 2.41 20.94
N TYR A 56 -3.04 3.07 20.40
CA TYR A 56 -2.56 2.79 19.04
C TYR A 56 -2.01 1.38 18.93
N GLU A 57 -1.13 0.95 19.84
CA GLU A 57 -0.55 -0.40 19.78
C GLU A 57 -1.61 -1.47 19.99
N ALA A 58 -2.51 -1.32 20.96
CA ALA A 58 -3.61 -2.26 21.19
C ALA A 58 -4.53 -2.38 19.96
N LYS A 59 -4.88 -1.26 19.35
CA LYS A 59 -5.72 -1.23 18.14
C LYS A 59 -5.02 -1.86 16.93
N LYS A 60 -3.73 -1.60 16.76
CA LYS A 60 -2.92 -2.17 15.70
C LYS A 60 -2.79 -3.68 15.87
N GLU A 61 -2.47 -4.14 17.07
CA GLU A 61 -2.36 -5.55 17.40
C GLU A 61 -3.68 -6.30 17.19
N PHE A 62 -4.80 -5.73 17.65
CA PHE A 62 -6.11 -6.32 17.42
C PHE A 62 -6.43 -6.52 15.95
N THR A 63 -6.15 -5.50 15.12
CA THR A 63 -6.38 -5.57 13.66
C THR A 63 -5.43 -6.58 13.00
N GLN A 64 -4.17 -6.57 13.39
CA GLN A 64 -3.15 -7.52 12.92
C GLN A 64 -3.56 -8.96 13.21
N ASN A 65 -3.91 -9.26 14.47
CA ASN A 65 -4.30 -10.60 14.91
C ASN A 65 -5.55 -11.09 14.18
N PHE A 66 -6.51 -10.21 13.93
CA PHE A 66 -7.67 -10.55 13.11
C PHE A 66 -7.27 -10.94 11.68
N ILE A 67 -6.44 -10.14 11.01
CA ILE A 67 -5.99 -10.41 9.64
C ILE A 67 -5.18 -11.71 9.58
N ILE A 68 -4.27 -11.94 10.52
CA ILE A 68 -3.49 -13.19 10.58
C ILE A 68 -4.39 -14.41 10.79
N LYS A 69 -5.37 -14.30 11.67
CA LYS A 69 -6.35 -15.38 11.88
C LYS A 69 -7.09 -15.70 10.58
N GLU A 70 -7.60 -14.70 9.88
CA GLU A 70 -8.31 -14.92 8.62
C GLU A 70 -7.36 -15.41 7.52
N PHE A 71 -6.11 -14.97 7.50
CA PHE A 71 -5.08 -15.52 6.61
C PHE A 71 -4.87 -17.00 6.85
N LEU A 72 -4.62 -17.42 8.10
CA LEU A 72 -4.38 -18.82 8.44
C LEU A 72 -5.61 -19.71 8.18
N ASN A 73 -6.82 -19.20 8.35
CA ASN A 73 -8.06 -19.92 8.02
C ASN A 73 -8.22 -20.23 6.52
N ASN A 74 -7.50 -19.53 5.66
CA ASN A 74 -7.57 -19.69 4.20
C ASN A 74 -6.34 -20.41 3.61
N PHE A 75 -5.37 -20.79 4.45
CA PHE A 75 -4.15 -21.48 4.02
C PHE A 75 -3.82 -22.63 4.98
N ASP A 76 -4.46 -23.76 4.78
CA ASP A 76 -4.40 -24.94 5.68
C ASP A 76 -2.97 -25.45 5.95
N ASN A 77 -2.05 -25.19 5.01
CA ASN A 77 -0.65 -25.62 5.12
C ASN A 77 0.24 -24.64 5.93
N ILE A 78 -0.32 -23.50 6.38
CA ILE A 78 0.41 -22.49 7.15
C ILE A 78 -0.17 -22.43 8.56
N LYS A 79 0.69 -22.57 9.56
CA LYS A 79 0.32 -22.47 10.97
C LYS A 79 0.97 -21.27 11.62
N GLN A 80 0.45 -20.85 12.77
CA GLN A 80 1.01 -19.74 13.54
C GLN A 80 2.50 -19.90 13.85
N GLU A 81 2.94 -21.11 14.14
CA GLU A 81 4.33 -21.48 14.43
C GLU A 81 5.27 -21.30 13.23
N ASN A 82 4.74 -21.26 12.01
CA ASN A 82 5.53 -21.00 10.80
C ASN A 82 5.85 -19.50 10.60
N ILE A 83 5.20 -18.60 11.34
CA ILE A 83 5.43 -17.17 11.25
C ILE A 83 6.65 -16.80 12.10
N LYS A 84 7.80 -16.61 11.45
CA LYS A 84 9.06 -16.26 12.11
C LYS A 84 9.15 -14.78 12.48
N THR A 85 8.66 -13.92 11.61
CA THR A 85 8.70 -12.46 11.78
C THR A 85 7.37 -11.87 11.36
N LEU A 86 6.81 -10.99 12.18
CA LEU A 86 5.57 -10.29 11.92
C LEU A 86 5.74 -8.80 12.18
N PHE A 87 5.43 -8.01 11.18
CA PHE A 87 5.47 -6.55 11.25
C PHE A 87 4.21 -5.97 10.63
N SER A 88 3.61 -4.98 11.26
CA SER A 88 2.45 -4.27 10.70
C SER A 88 2.69 -2.77 10.63
N ALA A 89 2.17 -2.16 9.57
CA ALA A 89 2.22 -0.73 9.32
C ALA A 89 0.81 -0.15 9.16
N THR A 90 0.64 1.10 9.58
CA THR A 90 -0.59 1.88 9.45
C THR A 90 -0.27 3.23 8.82
N SER A 91 -1.28 4.09 8.59
CA SER A 91 -1.07 5.47 8.16
C SER A 91 -0.11 6.25 9.07
N LYS A 92 -0.13 5.99 10.39
CA LYS A 92 0.82 6.60 11.35
C LYS A 92 2.26 6.15 11.11
N THR A 93 2.45 4.89 10.71
CA THR A 93 3.77 4.35 10.33
C THR A 93 4.28 5.05 9.07
N PHE A 94 3.46 5.17 8.03
CA PHE A 94 3.82 5.89 6.81
C PHE A 94 4.14 7.35 7.09
N TYR A 95 3.31 8.03 7.90
CA TYR A 95 3.57 9.42 8.27
C TYR A 95 4.94 9.60 8.92
N ARG A 96 5.33 8.69 9.82
CA ARG A 96 6.63 8.73 10.49
C ARG A 96 7.81 8.63 9.52
N TYR A 97 7.71 7.80 8.47
CA TYR A 97 8.84 7.49 7.59
C TYR A 97 8.87 8.33 6.32
N ILE A 98 7.72 8.71 5.79
CA ILE A 98 7.62 9.40 4.50
C ILE A 98 6.81 10.71 4.58
N ASN A 99 6.44 11.14 5.78
CA ASN A 99 5.64 12.35 6.04
C ASN A 99 4.31 12.38 5.26
N ARG A 100 3.72 11.22 5.03
CA ARG A 100 2.45 11.03 4.32
C ARG A 100 1.64 9.93 5.01
N THR A 101 0.32 10.07 5.04
CA THR A 101 -0.58 9.11 5.69
C THR A 101 -0.90 7.88 4.83
N ASN A 102 -0.43 7.85 3.59
CA ASN A 102 -0.61 6.74 2.67
C ASN A 102 0.66 6.52 1.83
N CYS A 103 0.80 5.34 1.26
CA CYS A 103 1.75 5.09 0.20
C CYS A 103 0.99 4.82 -1.11
N GLY A 104 1.55 5.24 -2.25
CA GLY A 104 0.94 5.03 -3.56
C GLY A 104 0.06 6.18 -4.06
N GLY A 105 0.14 7.35 -3.43
CA GLY A 105 -0.51 8.57 -3.89
C GLY A 105 -1.98 8.71 -3.51
N LYS A 106 -2.63 9.73 -4.04
CA LYS A 106 -4.04 10.01 -3.82
C LYS A 106 -4.89 8.97 -4.57
N PRO A 107 -5.88 8.33 -3.92
CA PRO A 107 -6.77 7.39 -4.61
C PRO A 107 -7.50 8.06 -5.78
N ILE A 108 -7.48 7.40 -6.93
CA ILE A 108 -8.05 7.89 -8.17
C ILE A 108 -9.30 7.06 -8.51
N THR A 109 -10.35 7.75 -8.88
CA THR A 109 -11.55 7.16 -9.48
C THR A 109 -11.60 7.56 -10.96
N ALA A 110 -12.45 6.88 -11.75
CA ALA A 110 -12.67 7.25 -13.16
C ALA A 110 -13.09 8.72 -13.33
N LYS A 111 -13.73 9.31 -12.31
CA LYS A 111 -14.14 10.74 -12.33
C LYS A 111 -13.00 11.70 -11.98
N THR A 112 -11.99 11.25 -11.26
CA THR A 112 -10.92 12.11 -10.71
C THR A 112 -9.59 11.99 -11.44
N ILE A 113 -9.45 11.04 -12.37
CA ILE A 113 -8.20 10.84 -13.11
C ILE A 113 -7.78 12.10 -13.90
N PHE A 114 -8.74 12.82 -14.47
CA PHE A 114 -8.50 14.08 -15.20
C PHE A 114 -8.26 15.30 -14.30
N GLN A 115 -8.41 15.14 -12.99
CA GLN A 115 -8.14 16.18 -12.00
C GLN A 115 -6.73 16.11 -11.42
N LEU A 116 -5.96 15.11 -11.81
CA LEU A 116 -4.57 15.02 -11.42
C LEU A 116 -3.76 16.10 -12.15
N PRO A 117 -2.83 16.76 -11.44
CA PRO A 117 -1.88 17.66 -12.07
C PRO A 117 -1.08 16.94 -13.17
N SER A 118 -0.71 17.66 -14.21
CA SER A 118 0.28 17.17 -15.19
C SER A 118 1.68 17.12 -14.58
N CYS A 119 2.64 16.57 -15.31
CA CYS A 119 4.06 16.61 -14.92
C CYS A 119 4.65 18.04 -14.99
N ASN A 120 4.03 18.95 -15.74
CA ASN A 120 4.50 20.32 -15.90
C ASN A 120 4.30 21.14 -14.65
N THR A 121 5.27 21.97 -14.30
CA THR A 121 5.18 22.96 -13.24
C THR A 121 5.14 24.40 -13.82
N PRO A 122 4.79 25.40 -13.01
CA PRO A 122 4.87 26.81 -13.45
C PRO A 122 6.29 27.30 -13.77
N PHE A 123 7.31 26.52 -13.43
CA PHE A 123 8.71 26.88 -13.61
C PHE A 123 9.28 26.18 -14.86
N TYR A 124 9.90 26.97 -15.72
CA TYR A 124 10.54 26.44 -16.92
C TYR A 124 11.64 25.42 -16.58
N GLY A 125 11.62 24.27 -17.23
CA GLY A 125 12.60 23.21 -17.04
C GLY A 125 12.45 22.41 -15.74
N LEU A 126 11.43 22.69 -14.90
CA LEU A 126 11.14 21.92 -13.70
C LEU A 126 9.90 21.07 -13.90
N TYR A 127 10.04 19.78 -13.71
CA TYR A 127 8.96 18.80 -13.88
C TYR A 127 8.72 18.01 -12.61
N ASN A 128 7.48 17.55 -12.42
CA ASN A 128 7.10 16.71 -11.29
C ASN A 128 6.69 15.32 -11.78
N VAL A 129 7.31 14.29 -11.22
CA VAL A 129 7.01 12.89 -11.53
C VAL A 129 6.81 12.12 -10.24
N GLY A 130 5.74 11.35 -10.17
CA GLY A 130 5.44 10.57 -8.98
C GLY A 130 3.98 10.18 -8.90
N ASP A 131 3.60 9.66 -7.75
CA ASP A 131 2.26 9.14 -7.47
C ASP A 131 1.20 10.24 -7.19
N THR A 132 1.58 11.52 -7.21
CA THR A 132 0.70 12.67 -6.99
C THR A 132 0.35 13.45 -8.26
N VAL A 133 0.98 13.11 -9.38
CA VAL A 133 0.70 13.67 -10.71
C VAL A 133 0.17 12.58 -11.65
N PHE A 134 -0.32 12.98 -12.82
CA PHE A 134 -0.80 12.01 -13.84
C PHE A 134 0.34 11.04 -14.29
N ALA A 135 0.14 9.72 -14.41
CA ALA A 135 -1.12 9.00 -14.22
C ALA A 135 -1.35 8.52 -12.76
N GLY A 136 -0.51 8.96 -11.82
CA GLY A 136 -0.76 8.83 -10.40
C GLY A 136 -0.39 7.48 -9.82
N GLN A 137 -1.25 6.99 -9.07
CA GLN A 137 -1.30 5.97 -8.08
C GLN A 137 -0.48 4.68 -8.36
N GLY A 138 0.42 4.36 -7.41
CA GLY A 138 1.18 3.11 -7.39
C GLY A 138 2.26 3.02 -8.46
N TRP A 139 3.00 1.92 -8.44
CA TRP A 139 4.10 1.67 -9.38
C TRP A 139 3.73 1.80 -10.86
N PRO A 140 2.62 1.20 -11.36
CA PRO A 140 2.25 1.33 -12.76
C PRO A 140 1.93 2.77 -13.17
N GLY A 141 1.23 3.53 -12.31
CA GLY A 141 0.89 4.93 -12.58
C GLY A 141 2.13 5.82 -12.64
N VAL A 142 3.09 5.62 -11.73
CA VAL A 142 4.36 6.34 -11.74
C VAL A 142 5.15 6.04 -13.02
N ALA A 143 5.21 4.78 -13.45
CA ALA A 143 5.88 4.38 -14.69
C ALA A 143 5.25 5.03 -15.94
N ILE A 144 3.91 5.11 -15.99
CA ILE A 144 3.19 5.83 -17.05
C ILE A 144 3.53 7.32 -17.00
N GLY A 145 3.55 7.96 -15.83
CA GLY A 145 3.90 9.37 -15.66
C GLY A 145 5.32 9.68 -16.17
N VAL A 146 6.29 8.84 -15.86
CA VAL A 146 7.65 8.95 -16.41
C VAL A 146 7.65 8.88 -17.93
N ASN A 147 6.90 7.94 -18.53
CA ASN A 147 6.83 7.79 -19.97
C ASN A 147 6.16 9.01 -20.66
N VAL A 148 5.12 9.58 -20.03
CA VAL A 148 4.48 10.81 -20.53
C VAL A 148 5.49 11.97 -20.53
N LEU A 149 6.20 12.20 -19.43
CA LEU A 149 7.22 13.24 -19.35
C LEU A 149 8.31 13.04 -20.42
N ASN A 150 8.80 11.81 -20.58
CA ASN A 150 9.84 11.52 -21.58
C ASN A 150 9.39 11.86 -23.01
N LYS A 151 8.12 11.59 -23.36
CA LYS A 151 7.55 11.96 -24.64
C LYS A 151 7.45 13.47 -24.83
N GLU A 152 7.04 14.20 -23.79
CA GLU A 152 6.97 15.68 -23.84
C GLU A 152 8.36 16.31 -24.02
N LEU A 153 9.37 15.83 -23.33
CA LEU A 153 10.73 16.32 -23.44
C LEU A 153 11.30 16.09 -24.86
N ASN A 154 11.07 14.91 -25.44
CA ASN A 154 11.53 14.59 -26.77
C ASN A 154 10.76 15.29 -27.90
N ALA A 155 9.51 15.71 -27.66
CA ALA A 155 8.72 16.47 -28.61
C ALA A 155 9.12 17.95 -28.69
N ASN A 156 9.76 18.46 -27.62
CA ASN A 156 10.22 19.84 -27.50
C ASN A 156 11.72 20.03 -27.77
N SER A 157 12.41 18.97 -28.16
CA SER A 157 13.81 18.94 -28.59
C SER A 157 13.91 19.00 -30.09
#